data_afe6fb681a047f9ae0b640dba82fa5b5
#
_entry.id   afe6fb681a047f9ae0b640dba82fa5b5
#
_cell.length_a   1.000
_cell.length_b   1.000
_cell.length_c   1.000
_cell.angle_alpha   90.00
_cell.angle_beta   90.00
_cell.angle_gamma   90.00
#
_symmetry.space_group_name_H-M   'P 1'
#
loop_
_entity.id
_entity.type
_entity.pdbx_description
1 polymer ?
#
loop_
_entity_poly.entity_id
_entity_poly.type
_entity_poly.pdbx_seq_one_letter_code
_entity_poly.pdbx_strand_id
1 'polypeptide(L)'
;MKLLASRLREANAVIAAGTFLSLKGRVARTLLELAEGFGQDVGSGRIVIHQKIGQSDLAARAGIARANVSRILNEWKRHKLVSRLSGYYCLENKATLESESEL
;
A
#
# COMPACT_ATOMS: atom_id res chain seq x y z
N MET A 1 28.07 -0.37 -14.43
CA MET A 1 27.32 -0.19 -14.50
C MET A 1 26.85 0.77 -14.20
N LYS A 2 27.06 1.15 -14.18
CA LYS A 2 26.43 1.75 -14.01
C LYS A 2 25.40 1.79 -14.21
N LEU A 3 25.70 1.50 -14.21
CA LEU A 3 24.58 0.92 -14.71
C LEU A 3 23.32 1.29 -14.00
N LEU A 4 23.33 1.28 -12.67
CA LEU A 4 22.20 1.67 -11.90
C LEU A 4 21.84 3.13 -12.06
N ALA A 5 22.83 3.99 -11.99
CA ALA A 5 22.60 5.40 -12.15
C ALA A 5 22.06 5.70 -13.54
N SER A 6 22.59 5.03 -14.53
CA SER A 6 22.14 5.21 -15.88
C SER A 6 20.67 4.85 -16.05
N ARG A 7 20.28 3.74 -15.48
CA ARG A 7 18.88 3.35 -15.56
C ARG A 7 17.96 4.29 -14.85
N LEU A 8 18.38 4.80 -13.71
CA LEU A 8 17.57 5.73 -12.99
C LEU A 8 17.31 6.98 -13.81
N ARG A 9 18.32 7.47 -14.48
CA ARG A 9 18.17 8.66 -15.29
C ARG A 9 17.31 8.45 -16.50
N GLU A 10 17.57 7.41 -17.21
CA GLU A 10 16.85 7.20 -18.46
C GLU A 10 15.41 6.86 -18.21
N ALA A 11 15.09 6.37 -17.06
CA ALA A 11 13.73 5.99 -16.75
C ALA A 11 12.95 7.09 -16.07
N ASN A 12 13.54 8.26 -15.85
CA ASN A 12 12.87 9.26 -15.09
C ASN A 12 11.50 9.61 -15.62
N ALA A 13 11.34 9.69 -16.92
CA ALA A 13 10.05 10.00 -17.50
C ALA A 13 9.10 8.82 -17.42
N VAL A 14 9.62 7.62 -17.62
CA VAL A 14 8.80 6.42 -17.59
C VAL A 14 8.50 6.04 -16.17
N ILE A 15 9.44 6.26 -15.29
CA ILE A 15 9.36 5.85 -13.92
C ILE A 15 8.31 6.62 -13.14
N ALA A 16 7.93 7.81 -13.59
CA ALA A 16 6.93 8.57 -12.85
C ALA A 16 5.68 7.71 -12.60
N ALA A 17 5.14 7.08 -13.63
CA ALA A 17 3.97 6.23 -13.45
C ALA A 17 4.37 4.87 -12.89
N GLY A 18 5.44 4.26 -13.40
CA GLY A 18 5.86 2.94 -12.95
C GLY A 18 6.26 2.92 -11.49
N THR A 19 6.94 3.98 -11.04
CA THR A 19 7.33 4.06 -9.64
C THR A 19 6.12 4.15 -8.72
N PHE A 20 5.11 4.93 -9.12
CA PHE A 20 3.92 5.08 -8.28
C PHE A 20 3.16 3.75 -8.20
N LEU A 21 3.04 3.03 -9.31
CA LEU A 21 2.41 1.72 -9.29
C LEU A 21 3.18 0.76 -8.40
N SER A 22 4.50 0.80 -8.47
CA SER A 22 5.34 -0.04 -7.62
C SER A 22 5.17 0.32 -6.14
N LEU A 23 5.02 1.59 -5.82
CA LEU A 23 4.79 2.02 -4.44
C LEU A 23 3.44 1.55 -3.95
N LYS A 24 2.41 1.60 -4.79
CA LYS A 24 1.11 1.06 -4.43
C LYS A 24 1.21 -0.43 -4.11
N GLY A 25 1.97 -1.16 -4.93
CA GLY A 25 2.17 -2.58 -4.69
C GLY A 25 2.84 -2.85 -3.35
N ARG A 26 3.80 -2.02 -2.97
CA ARG A 26 4.47 -2.18 -1.68
C ARG A 26 3.53 -1.93 -0.52
N VAL A 27 2.71 -0.88 -0.61
CA VAL A 27 1.75 -0.59 0.45
C VAL A 27 0.71 -1.70 0.52
N ALA A 28 0.23 -2.17 -0.62
CA ALA A 28 -0.74 -3.26 -0.64
C ALA A 28 -0.18 -4.52 0.02
N ARG A 29 1.05 -4.90 -0.32
CA ARG A 29 1.69 -6.07 0.28
C ARG A 29 1.84 -5.90 1.78
N THR A 30 2.23 -4.69 2.22
CA THR A 30 2.40 -4.43 3.65
C THR A 30 1.07 -4.58 4.37
N LEU A 31 -0.01 -4.03 3.83
CA LEU A 31 -1.31 -4.16 4.45
C LEU A 31 -1.78 -5.62 4.48
N LEU A 32 -1.53 -6.36 3.41
CA LEU A 32 -1.92 -7.77 3.38
C LEU A 32 -1.13 -8.59 4.39
N GLU A 33 0.16 -8.31 4.55
CA GLU A 33 0.98 -8.98 5.55
C GLU A 33 0.49 -8.68 6.96
N LEU A 34 0.13 -7.42 7.21
CA LEU A 34 -0.43 -7.05 8.51
C LEU A 34 -1.78 -7.74 8.72
N ALA A 35 -2.57 -7.89 7.68
CA ALA A 35 -3.84 -8.58 7.77
C ALA A 35 -3.65 -10.05 8.11
N GLU A 36 -2.57 -10.67 7.65
CA GLU A 36 -2.29 -12.05 8.00
C GLU A 36 -1.96 -12.22 9.47
N GLY A 37 -1.25 -11.23 10.03
CA GLY A 37 -0.85 -11.32 11.43
C GLY A 37 -1.88 -10.79 12.41
N PHE A 38 -2.61 -9.76 12.04
CA PHE A 38 -3.49 -9.04 12.95
C PHE A 38 -4.89 -8.85 12.40
N GLY A 39 -5.22 -9.46 11.27
CA GLY A 39 -6.48 -9.23 10.61
C GLY A 39 -7.59 -10.10 11.16
N GLN A 40 -8.80 -9.57 11.13
CA GLN A 40 -10.00 -10.32 11.44
C GLN A 40 -10.96 -10.17 10.29
N ASP A 41 -11.37 -11.30 9.72
CA ASP A 41 -12.33 -11.31 8.62
C ASP A 41 -13.70 -10.95 9.19
N VAL A 42 -14.28 -9.88 8.66
CA VAL A 42 -15.60 -9.44 9.11
C VAL A 42 -16.68 -9.70 8.06
N GLY A 43 -16.34 -10.53 7.06
CA GLY A 43 -17.28 -10.91 6.02
C GLY A 43 -17.18 -10.05 4.78
N SER A 44 -17.75 -10.55 3.69
CA SER A 44 -17.82 -9.83 2.41
C SER A 44 -16.47 -9.40 1.87
N GLY A 45 -15.41 -10.16 2.17
CA GLY A 45 -14.07 -9.83 1.70
C GLY A 45 -13.42 -8.71 2.46
N ARG A 46 -13.97 -8.31 3.59
CA ARG A 46 -13.45 -7.23 4.42
C ARG A 46 -12.64 -7.77 5.57
N ILE A 47 -11.51 -7.13 5.86
CA ILE A 47 -10.63 -7.53 6.94
C ILE A 47 -10.25 -6.31 7.75
N VAL A 48 -10.46 -6.36 9.07
CA VAL A 48 -10.02 -5.30 9.97
C VAL A 48 -8.67 -5.72 10.55
N ILE A 49 -7.68 -4.83 10.45
CA ILE A 49 -6.36 -5.09 11.00
C ILE A 49 -6.36 -4.59 12.44
N HIS A 50 -6.37 -5.52 13.38
CA HIS A 50 -6.45 -5.22 14.81
C HIS A 50 -5.09 -4.85 15.39
N GLN A 51 -4.46 -3.84 14.79
CA GLN A 51 -3.19 -3.31 15.25
C GLN A 51 -3.18 -1.84 14.90
N LYS A 52 -2.93 -0.99 15.87
CA LYS A 52 -2.89 0.44 15.61
C LYS A 52 -1.60 0.77 14.88
N ILE A 53 -1.76 1.19 13.64
CA ILE A 53 -0.62 1.45 12.76
C ILE A 53 -0.85 2.81 12.11
N GLY A 54 0.12 3.69 12.24
CA GLY A 54 0.05 4.98 11.59
C GLY A 54 0.67 4.95 10.22
N GLN A 55 0.55 6.06 9.49
CA GLN A 55 1.11 6.15 8.16
C GLN A 55 2.62 6.08 8.19
N SER A 56 3.24 6.59 9.26
CA SER A 56 4.70 6.49 9.40
C SER A 56 5.15 5.03 9.53
N ASP A 57 4.37 4.23 10.26
CA ASP A 57 4.70 2.81 10.39
C ASP A 57 4.55 2.09 9.06
N LEU A 58 3.49 2.41 8.31
CA LEU A 58 3.33 1.81 6.98
C LEU A 58 4.47 2.21 6.07
N ALA A 59 4.87 3.48 6.13
CA ALA A 59 5.97 3.96 5.30
C ALA A 59 7.26 3.21 5.62
N ALA A 60 7.55 3.03 6.89
CA ALA A 60 8.76 2.33 7.31
C ALA A 60 8.71 0.86 6.85
N ARG A 61 7.58 0.20 7.01
CA ARG A 61 7.46 -1.20 6.62
C ARG A 61 7.51 -1.40 5.12
N ALA A 62 6.89 -0.48 4.38
CA ALA A 62 6.87 -0.57 2.93
C ALA A 62 8.15 -0.04 2.29
N GLY A 63 8.96 0.69 3.05
CA GLY A 63 10.20 1.26 2.52
C GLY A 63 9.98 2.43 1.60
N ILE A 64 8.98 3.26 1.85
CA ILE A 64 8.68 4.41 1.02
C ILE A 64 8.44 5.63 1.88
N ALA A 65 8.36 6.80 1.25
CA ALA A 65 8.14 8.04 1.97
C ALA A 65 6.70 8.13 2.48
N ARG A 66 6.52 8.73 3.65
CA ARG A 66 5.20 8.89 4.25
C ARG A 66 4.24 9.65 3.34
N ALA A 67 4.75 10.64 2.61
CA ALA A 67 3.90 11.41 1.71
C ALA A 67 3.28 10.52 0.64
N ASN A 68 4.03 9.53 0.17
CA ASN A 68 3.50 8.59 -0.82
C ASN A 68 2.46 7.67 -0.19
N VAL A 69 2.68 7.26 1.05
CA VAL A 69 1.67 6.45 1.76
C VAL A 69 0.37 7.24 1.88
N SER A 70 0.46 8.51 2.26
CA SER A 70 -0.73 9.35 2.38
C SER A 70 -1.49 9.45 1.06
N ARG A 71 -0.78 9.67 -0.03
CA ARG A 71 -1.41 9.79 -1.34
C ARG A 71 -2.11 8.49 -1.74
N ILE A 72 -1.43 7.38 -1.53
CA ILE A 72 -1.97 6.09 -1.90
C ILE A 72 -3.20 5.75 -1.07
N LEU A 73 -3.10 5.95 0.24
CA LEU A 73 -4.23 5.66 1.12
C LEU A 73 -5.42 6.56 0.83
N ASN A 74 -5.19 7.84 0.52
CA ASN A 74 -6.27 8.74 0.17
C ASN A 74 -6.96 8.31 -1.11
N GLU A 75 -6.21 7.85 -2.09
CA GLU A 75 -6.78 7.33 -3.31
C GLU A 75 -7.62 6.08 -3.03
N TRP A 76 -7.08 5.15 -2.24
CA TRP A 76 -7.80 3.92 -1.92
C TRP A 76 -9.04 4.17 -1.08
N LYS A 77 -9.02 5.18 -0.22
CA LYS A 77 -10.21 5.57 0.52
C LYS A 77 -11.30 6.08 -0.42
N ARG A 78 -10.93 6.88 -1.41
CA ARG A 78 -11.89 7.39 -2.38
C ARG A 78 -12.50 6.26 -3.19
N HIS A 79 -11.72 5.22 -3.46
CA HIS A 79 -12.21 4.07 -4.23
C HIS A 79 -12.79 2.98 -3.34
N LYS A 80 -12.89 3.25 -2.05
CA LYS A 80 -13.48 2.32 -1.08
C LYS A 80 -12.74 1.00 -1.00
N LEU A 81 -11.42 1.04 -1.13
CA LEU A 81 -10.59 -0.15 -0.96
C LEU A 81 -10.07 -0.29 0.46
N VAL A 82 -9.88 0.84 1.15
CA VAL A 82 -9.37 0.88 2.51
C VAL A 82 -10.16 1.93 3.28
N SER A 83 -10.41 1.67 4.55
CA SER A 83 -11.03 2.66 5.43
C SER A 83 -10.40 2.56 6.82
N ARG A 84 -10.81 3.46 7.72
CA ARG A 84 -10.35 3.42 9.11
C ARG A 84 -11.57 3.26 10.01
N LEU A 85 -11.50 2.27 10.88
CA LEU A 85 -12.55 2.02 11.86
C LEU A 85 -11.93 2.07 13.24
N SER A 86 -12.30 3.08 14.03
CA SER A 86 -11.81 3.24 15.39
C SER A 86 -10.28 3.24 15.46
N GLY A 87 -9.63 3.82 14.46
CA GLY A 87 -8.17 3.88 14.40
C GLY A 87 -7.51 2.66 13.78
N TYR A 88 -8.27 1.65 13.40
CA TYR A 88 -7.73 0.49 12.72
C TYR A 88 -7.99 0.57 11.24
N TYR A 89 -7.05 0.06 10.45
CA TYR A 89 -7.28 -0.03 9.00
C TYR A 89 -8.23 -1.19 8.71
N CYS A 90 -9.15 -0.94 7.80
CA CYS A 90 -10.05 -1.97 7.30
C CYS A 90 -9.82 -2.13 5.81
N LEU A 91 -9.48 -3.33 5.39
CA LEU A 91 -9.35 -3.65 3.98
C LEU A 91 -10.73 -3.97 3.46
N GLU A 92 -11.29 -3.06 2.65
CA GLU A 92 -12.68 -3.21 2.19
C GLU A 92 -12.82 -4.23 1.07
N ASN A 93 -11.73 -4.46 0.33
CA ASN A 93 -11.76 -5.43 -0.78
C ASN A 93 -10.38 -6.07 -0.89
N LYS A 94 -10.22 -7.21 -0.20
CA LYS A 94 -8.94 -7.90 -0.17
C LYS A 94 -8.48 -8.31 -1.56
N ALA A 95 -9.40 -8.79 -2.39
CA ALA A 95 -9.03 -9.28 -3.71
C ALA A 95 -8.43 -8.17 -4.57
N THR A 96 -8.99 -6.96 -4.50
CA THR A 96 -8.46 -5.84 -5.25
C THR A 96 -7.07 -5.46 -4.74
N LEU A 97 -6.87 -5.48 -3.41
CA LEU A 97 -5.55 -5.20 -2.87
C LEU A 97 -4.53 -6.26 -3.25
N GLU A 98 -4.94 -7.50 -3.35
CA GLU A 98 -4.06 -8.55 -3.83
C GLU A 98 -3.62 -8.28 -5.27
N SER A 99 -4.53 -7.80 -6.10
CA SER A 99 -4.16 -7.40 -7.46
C SER A 99 -3.18 -6.24 -7.46
N GLU A 100 -3.41 -5.25 -6.58
CA GLU A 100 -2.50 -4.11 -6.48
C GLU A 100 -1.10 -4.55 -6.04
N SER A 101 -1.02 -5.56 -5.18
CA SER A 101 0.27 -6.01 -4.67
C SER A 101 1.12 -6.69 -5.74
N GLU A 102 0.53 -7.04 -6.86
CA GLU A 102 1.26 -7.67 -7.96
C GLU A 102 1.82 -6.67 -8.96
N LEU A 103 1.56 -5.40 -8.78
CA LEU A 103 2.04 -4.36 -9.68
C LEU A 103 3.52 -4.03 -9.49
#